data_289ff3302c0fefe87c8fff140a0b2b54
#
_entry.id   289ff3302c0fefe87c8fff140a0b2b54
#
_cell.length_a   1.000
_cell.length_b   1.000
_cell.length_c   1.000
_cell.angle_alpha   90.00
_cell.angle_beta   90.00
_cell.angle_gamma   90.00
#
_symmetry.space_group_name_H-M   'P 1'
#
loop_
_entity.id
_entity.type
_entity.pdbx_description
1 polymer ?
#
loop_
_entity_poly.entity_id
_entity_poly.type
_entity_poly.pdbx_seq_one_letter_code
_entity_poly.pdbx_strand_id
1 'polypeptide(L)'
;RVGFVDFTDNLPLKIIRVSQKPVLDIGRKGTFDENGVLCCSLVRVNKDQIYMYYVGFELGTKIRYRLLTGLAISSDGGDTFIRASNTPILERSNEELYFRGGPYCLYEKNIFKMWYVAGNSWIKIGDREMPSYEIKYIESKDGISWPKKGETHISIEKDDEHGFGRPT
;
A
#
# COMPACT_ATOMS: atom_id res chain seq x y z
N ARG A 1 -5.52 -10.30 4.76
CA ARG A 1 -6.81 -9.83 5.29
C ARG A 1 -6.57 -8.74 6.31
N VAL A 2 -7.41 -7.74 6.36
CA VAL A 2 -7.34 -6.61 7.30
C VAL A 2 -8.52 -6.70 8.27
N GLY A 3 -8.25 -6.49 9.55
CA GLY A 3 -9.23 -6.32 10.61
C GLY A 3 -8.84 -5.12 11.48
N PHE A 4 -9.65 -4.80 12.48
CA PHE A 4 -9.35 -3.74 13.44
C PHE A 4 -9.57 -4.19 14.88
N VAL A 5 -8.96 -3.44 15.79
CA VAL A 5 -9.21 -3.49 17.24
C VAL A 5 -9.37 -2.06 17.73
N ASP A 6 -10.48 -1.77 18.39
CA ASP A 6 -10.72 -0.48 19.06
C ASP A 6 -10.33 -0.56 20.54
N PHE A 7 -9.70 0.48 21.02
CA PHE A 7 -9.26 0.61 22.41
C PHE A 7 -9.91 1.82 23.07
N THR A 8 -9.91 1.82 24.40
CA THR A 8 -10.27 3.01 25.19
C THR A 8 -9.27 4.13 24.95
N ASP A 9 -9.72 5.39 25.05
CA ASP A 9 -8.85 6.57 24.89
C ASP A 9 -7.91 6.80 26.08
N ASN A 10 -8.17 6.15 27.23
CA ASN A 10 -7.44 6.36 28.47
C ASN A 10 -6.55 5.15 28.83
N LEU A 11 -5.41 5.42 29.46
CA LEU A 11 -4.53 4.39 30.00
C LEU A 11 -5.07 3.79 31.32
N PRO A 12 -4.90 2.47 31.55
CA PRO A 12 -4.40 1.49 30.60
C PRO A 12 -5.38 1.22 29.46
N LEU A 13 -4.88 1.02 28.25
CA LEU A 13 -5.70 0.72 27.09
C LEU A 13 -6.47 -0.59 27.29
N LYS A 14 -7.79 -0.56 27.09
CA LYS A 14 -8.65 -1.74 27.11
C LYS A 14 -9.30 -1.93 25.76
N ILE A 15 -9.39 -3.18 25.32
CA ILE A 15 -10.10 -3.52 24.08
C ILE A 15 -11.59 -3.25 24.27
N ILE A 16 -12.16 -2.44 23.37
CA ILE A 16 -13.60 -2.14 23.32
C ILE A 16 -14.26 -3.08 22.30
N ARG A 17 -13.64 -3.22 21.12
CA ARG A 17 -14.23 -3.95 19.99
C ARG A 17 -13.14 -4.55 19.10
N VAL A 18 -13.44 -5.70 18.54
CA VAL A 18 -12.61 -6.39 17.53
C VAL A 18 -13.50 -6.73 16.35
N SER A 19 -13.00 -6.51 15.15
CA SER A 19 -13.72 -6.90 13.94
C SER A 19 -13.93 -8.43 13.89
N GLN A 20 -15.17 -8.86 13.77
CA GLN A 20 -15.52 -10.30 13.73
C GLN A 20 -15.24 -10.93 12.36
N LYS A 21 -15.15 -10.10 11.32
CA LYS A 21 -14.81 -10.47 9.95
C LYS A 21 -13.76 -9.50 9.42
N PRO A 22 -13.01 -9.86 8.39
CA PRO A 22 -12.14 -8.91 7.72
C PRO A 22 -12.94 -7.68 7.24
N VAL A 23 -12.42 -6.48 7.54
CA VAL A 23 -12.97 -5.23 7.00
C VAL A 23 -12.54 -5.03 5.54
N LEU A 24 -11.42 -5.66 5.16
CA LEU A 24 -11.00 -5.85 3.78
C LEU A 24 -10.44 -7.28 3.63
N ASP A 25 -11.14 -8.12 2.89
CA ASP A 25 -10.67 -9.48 2.60
C ASP A 25 -9.76 -9.49 1.37
N ILE A 26 -9.13 -10.63 1.07
CA ILE A 26 -8.38 -10.85 -0.18
C ILE A 26 -9.30 -10.63 -1.39
N GLY A 27 -8.69 -10.26 -2.51
CA GLY A 27 -9.42 -10.07 -3.76
C GLY A 27 -9.96 -11.36 -4.35
N ARG A 28 -10.86 -11.23 -5.32
CA ARG A 28 -11.34 -12.38 -6.09
C ARG A 28 -10.21 -12.93 -6.97
N LYS A 29 -10.35 -14.16 -7.43
CA LYS A 29 -9.40 -14.79 -8.37
C LYS A 29 -9.15 -13.89 -9.57
N GLY A 30 -7.89 -13.70 -9.92
CA GLY A 30 -7.44 -12.88 -11.05
C GLY A 30 -7.25 -11.40 -10.73
N THR A 31 -7.49 -10.94 -9.50
CA THR A 31 -7.12 -9.58 -9.06
C THR A 31 -5.71 -9.56 -8.48
N PHE A 32 -5.07 -8.39 -8.53
CA PHE A 32 -3.69 -8.19 -8.04
C PHE A 32 -3.49 -8.49 -6.54
N ASP A 33 -4.57 -8.59 -5.79
CA ASP A 33 -4.59 -8.76 -4.34
C ASP A 33 -5.26 -10.09 -3.89
N GLU A 34 -5.40 -11.04 -4.81
CA GLU A 34 -6.01 -12.34 -4.51
C GLU A 34 -5.20 -13.18 -3.51
N ASN A 35 -3.91 -12.95 -3.40
CA ASN A 35 -3.03 -13.72 -2.51
C ASN A 35 -2.80 -13.06 -1.14
N GLY A 36 -3.16 -11.79 -1.00
CA GLY A 36 -3.03 -11.08 0.26
C GLY A 36 -3.29 -9.59 0.15
N VAL A 37 -3.70 -9.01 1.28
CA VAL A 37 -3.84 -7.56 1.46
C VAL A 37 -3.17 -7.14 2.75
N LEU A 38 -2.49 -5.99 2.72
CA LEU A 38 -1.85 -5.36 3.87
C LEU A 38 -2.21 -3.88 3.91
N CYS A 39 -2.92 -3.44 4.95
CA CYS A 39 -3.18 -2.02 5.19
C CYS A 39 -1.85 -1.28 5.44
N CYS A 40 -1.63 -0.19 4.72
CA CYS A 40 -0.43 0.62 4.85
C CYS A 40 -0.73 2.02 5.38
N SER A 41 -1.80 2.66 4.91
CA SER A 41 -2.15 4.02 5.32
C SER A 41 -3.66 4.21 5.35
N LEU A 42 -4.15 4.92 6.36
CA LEU A 42 -5.55 5.35 6.48
C LEU A 42 -5.60 6.87 6.43
N VAL A 43 -6.41 7.41 5.53
CA VAL A 43 -6.58 8.85 5.35
C VAL A 43 -8.06 9.20 5.50
N ARG A 44 -8.39 10.02 6.48
CA ARG A 44 -9.74 10.59 6.59
C ARG A 44 -9.85 11.77 5.64
N VAL A 45 -10.58 11.58 4.56
CA VAL A 45 -10.76 12.60 3.51
C VAL A 45 -11.79 13.65 3.93
N ASN A 46 -12.86 13.19 4.57
CA ASN A 46 -13.90 14.05 5.14
C ASN A 46 -14.59 13.31 6.30
N LYS A 47 -15.67 13.88 6.83
CA LYS A 47 -16.40 13.28 7.97
C LYS A 47 -16.98 11.90 7.67
N ASP A 48 -17.30 11.62 6.40
CA ASP A 48 -18.03 10.42 5.98
C ASP A 48 -17.12 9.39 5.29
N GLN A 49 -15.88 9.75 4.89
CA GLN A 49 -15.03 8.90 4.08
C GLN A 49 -13.64 8.70 4.66
N ILE A 50 -13.22 7.44 4.70
CA ILE A 50 -11.87 7.01 5.03
C ILE A 50 -11.31 6.23 3.83
N TYR A 51 -10.15 6.64 3.32
CA TYR A 51 -9.38 5.95 2.30
C TYR A 51 -8.37 5.03 2.97
N MET A 52 -8.40 3.75 2.62
CA MET A 52 -7.38 2.77 2.98
C MET A 52 -6.51 2.51 1.76
N TYR A 53 -5.27 2.99 1.80
CA TYR A 53 -4.24 2.60 0.86
C TYR A 53 -3.61 1.31 1.35
N TYR A 54 -3.64 0.27 0.53
CA TYR A 54 -3.18 -1.05 0.90
C TYR A 54 -2.27 -1.65 -0.17
N VAL A 55 -1.49 -2.63 0.22
CA VAL A 55 -0.73 -3.47 -0.71
C VAL A 55 -1.52 -4.71 -1.03
N GLY A 56 -1.63 -5.01 -2.34
CA GLY A 56 -2.03 -6.31 -2.84
C GLY A 56 -0.80 -7.14 -3.23
N PHE A 57 -0.89 -8.45 -2.96
CA PHE A 57 0.15 -9.43 -3.28
C PHE A 57 -0.24 -10.20 -4.54
N GLU A 58 0.47 -9.94 -5.64
CA GLU A 58 0.37 -10.68 -6.88
C GLU A 58 1.54 -11.68 -6.97
N LEU A 59 1.25 -12.98 -7.00
CA LEU A 59 2.29 -13.99 -7.15
C LEU A 59 2.70 -14.14 -8.62
N GLY A 60 3.98 -14.39 -8.83
CA GLY A 60 4.54 -14.60 -10.16
C GLY A 60 5.18 -15.97 -10.33
N THR A 61 5.43 -16.36 -11.56
CA THR A 61 6.09 -17.63 -11.90
C THR A 61 7.61 -17.50 -11.92
N LYS A 62 8.13 -16.44 -12.53
CA LYS A 62 9.59 -16.18 -12.64
C LYS A 62 10.12 -15.36 -11.47
N ILE A 63 9.36 -14.36 -11.03
CA ILE A 63 9.61 -13.61 -9.81
C ILE A 63 8.61 -14.06 -8.76
N ARG A 64 8.99 -14.03 -7.48
CA ARG A 64 8.17 -14.56 -6.39
C ARG A 64 6.85 -13.82 -6.25
N TYR A 65 6.87 -12.50 -6.32
CA TYR A 65 5.69 -11.65 -6.11
C TYR A 65 5.91 -10.25 -6.65
N ARG A 66 4.81 -9.53 -6.85
CA ARG A 66 4.73 -8.09 -7.01
C ARG A 66 3.91 -7.50 -5.88
N LEU A 67 4.25 -6.28 -5.50
CA LEU A 67 3.51 -5.50 -4.51
C LEU A 67 2.97 -4.25 -5.18
N LEU A 68 1.64 -4.19 -5.29
CA LEU A 68 0.96 -3.10 -5.98
C LEU A 68 -0.03 -2.42 -5.03
N THR A 69 -0.19 -1.11 -5.19
CA THR A 69 -1.05 -0.31 -4.32
C THR A 69 -2.50 -0.35 -4.79
N GLY A 70 -3.39 -0.74 -3.89
CA GLY A 70 -4.83 -0.60 -4.04
C GLY A 70 -5.41 0.49 -3.15
N LEU A 71 -6.65 0.87 -3.45
CA LEU A 71 -7.47 1.76 -2.65
C LEU A 71 -8.78 1.07 -2.29
N ALA A 72 -9.15 1.13 -1.03
CA ALA A 72 -10.48 0.77 -0.55
C ALA A 72 -11.05 1.92 0.26
N ILE A 73 -12.36 2.14 0.16
CA ILE A 73 -13.06 3.29 0.74
C ILE A 73 -14.09 2.80 1.74
N SER A 74 -14.10 3.39 2.91
CA SER A 74 -15.12 3.22 3.92
C SER A 74 -16.02 4.46 3.99
N SER A 75 -17.33 4.22 4.14
CA SER A 75 -18.35 5.25 4.39
C SER A 75 -19.07 5.03 5.72
N ASP A 76 -18.60 4.10 6.54
CA ASP A 76 -19.21 3.66 7.81
C ASP A 76 -18.25 3.78 9.01
N GLY A 77 -17.27 4.69 8.92
CA GLY A 77 -16.33 4.94 9.99
C GLY A 77 -15.18 3.94 10.09
N GLY A 78 -15.02 3.05 9.10
CA GLY A 78 -13.96 2.04 9.06
C GLY A 78 -14.44 0.62 9.37
N ASP A 79 -15.73 0.41 9.55
CA ASP A 79 -16.29 -0.91 9.84
C ASP A 79 -16.24 -1.85 8.61
N THR A 80 -16.39 -1.28 7.41
CA THR A 80 -16.19 -1.99 6.14
C THR A 80 -15.44 -1.13 5.14
N PHE A 81 -14.70 -1.78 4.23
CA PHE A 81 -13.99 -1.13 3.14
C PHE A 81 -14.35 -1.78 1.80
N ILE A 82 -14.73 -0.95 0.84
CA ILE A 82 -15.05 -1.38 -0.53
C ILE A 82 -13.92 -0.97 -1.45
N ARG A 83 -13.40 -1.89 -2.26
CA ARG A 83 -12.36 -1.60 -3.27
C ARG A 83 -12.84 -0.54 -4.26
N ALA A 84 -12.04 0.48 -4.48
CA ALA A 84 -12.30 1.49 -5.50
C ALA A 84 -12.13 0.91 -6.92
N SER A 85 -11.26 -0.10 -7.07
CA SER A 85 -10.99 -0.78 -8.33
C SER A 85 -10.60 -2.24 -8.11
N ASN A 86 -10.78 -3.09 -9.13
CA ASN A 86 -10.23 -4.44 -9.19
C ASN A 86 -8.77 -4.48 -9.68
N THR A 87 -8.25 -3.35 -10.16
CA THR A 87 -6.87 -3.14 -10.58
C THR A 87 -6.15 -2.20 -9.61
N PRO A 88 -4.81 -2.24 -9.52
CA PRO A 88 -4.07 -1.31 -8.69
C PRO A 88 -4.34 0.15 -9.08
N ILE A 89 -4.36 1.07 -8.12
CA ILE A 89 -4.35 2.51 -8.39
C ILE A 89 -2.96 3.01 -8.77
N LEU A 90 -1.91 2.29 -8.34
CA LEU A 90 -0.55 2.44 -8.85
C LEU A 90 -0.20 1.21 -9.69
N GLU A 91 -0.63 1.20 -10.95
CA GLU A 91 -0.28 0.14 -11.90
C GLU A 91 1.19 0.26 -12.31
N ARG A 92 1.78 -0.86 -12.72
CA ARG A 92 3.15 -0.95 -13.24
C ARG A 92 3.39 0.03 -14.38
N SER A 93 4.63 0.47 -14.48
CA SER A 93 5.13 1.23 -15.62
C SER A 93 6.44 0.62 -16.15
N ASN A 94 6.97 1.13 -17.25
CA ASN A 94 8.27 0.69 -17.76
C ASN A 94 9.41 1.01 -16.79
N GLU A 95 9.25 2.07 -16.00
CA GLU A 95 10.24 2.53 -15.03
C GLU A 95 10.08 1.89 -13.65
N GLU A 96 8.89 1.32 -13.35
CA GLU A 96 8.55 0.77 -12.04
C GLU A 96 7.78 -0.54 -12.23
N LEU A 97 8.52 -1.60 -12.60
CA LEU A 97 7.92 -2.82 -13.13
C LEU A 97 7.39 -3.77 -12.07
N TYR A 98 8.07 -3.90 -10.93
CA TYR A 98 7.76 -4.95 -9.95
C TYR A 98 7.06 -4.46 -8.71
N PHE A 99 7.43 -3.28 -8.24
CA PHE A 99 6.89 -2.73 -7.01
C PHE A 99 6.43 -1.29 -7.20
N ARG A 100 5.18 -1.06 -6.87
CA ARG A 100 4.55 0.23 -6.62
C ARG A 100 3.62 0.05 -5.44
N GLY A 101 4.21 -0.23 -4.27
CA GLY A 101 3.50 -0.69 -3.08
C GLY A 101 4.00 -0.04 -1.80
N GLY A 102 3.48 -0.50 -0.66
CA GLY A 102 3.84 0.03 0.65
C GLY A 102 3.54 1.52 0.83
N PRO A 103 2.37 2.01 0.40
CA PRO A 103 2.07 3.44 0.37
C PRO A 103 1.92 4.02 1.78
N TYR A 104 2.57 5.16 2.03
CA TYR A 104 2.23 6.08 3.10
C TYR A 104 1.63 7.33 2.49
N CYS A 105 0.41 7.68 2.85
CA CYS A 105 -0.33 8.77 2.23
C CYS A 105 -0.81 9.78 3.28
N LEU A 106 -0.61 11.07 2.98
CA LEU A 106 -1.15 12.20 3.72
C LEU A 106 -2.11 13.00 2.83
N TYR A 107 -3.12 13.60 3.45
CA TYR A 107 -4.00 14.55 2.79
C TYR A 107 -3.90 15.90 3.47
N GLU A 108 -3.26 16.84 2.80
CA GLU A 108 -2.97 18.17 3.32
C GLU A 108 -3.20 19.22 2.25
N LYS A 109 -3.84 20.34 2.62
CA LYS A 109 -4.09 21.47 1.70
C LYS A 109 -4.77 21.07 0.40
N ASN A 110 -5.71 20.10 0.49
CA ASN A 110 -6.45 19.53 -0.65
C ASN A 110 -5.58 18.79 -1.68
N ILE A 111 -4.42 18.28 -1.26
CA ILE A 111 -3.53 17.45 -2.07
C ILE A 111 -3.24 16.16 -1.31
N PHE A 112 -3.34 15.03 -2.00
CA PHE A 112 -2.83 13.75 -1.52
C PHE A 112 -1.36 13.64 -1.87
N LYS A 113 -0.54 13.34 -0.87
CA LYS A 113 0.91 13.14 -0.97
C LYS A 113 1.21 11.71 -0.60
N MET A 114 1.89 10.98 -1.47
CA MET A 114 2.19 9.57 -1.23
C MET A 114 3.66 9.29 -1.39
N TRP A 115 4.24 8.64 -0.38
CA TRP A 115 5.52 7.93 -0.45
C TRP A 115 5.24 6.45 -0.62
N TYR A 116 5.95 5.81 -1.53
CA TYR A 116 5.74 4.40 -1.83
C TYR A 116 7.05 3.72 -2.22
N VAL A 117 7.06 2.42 -2.08
CA VAL A 117 8.16 1.56 -2.52
C VAL A 117 8.06 1.36 -4.02
N ALA A 118 9.11 1.70 -4.76
CA ALA A 118 9.23 1.47 -6.19
C ALA A 118 10.46 0.60 -6.49
N GLY A 119 10.32 -0.42 -7.34
CA GLY A 119 11.41 -1.32 -7.65
C GLY A 119 11.34 -1.90 -9.06
N ASN A 120 12.51 -1.97 -9.71
CA ASN A 120 12.70 -2.43 -11.08
C ASN A 120 13.60 -3.63 -11.21
N SER A 121 14.19 -4.12 -10.12
CA SER A 121 15.17 -5.18 -10.20
C SER A 121 15.02 -6.21 -9.09
N TRP A 122 15.55 -7.38 -9.37
CA TRP A 122 15.82 -8.44 -8.42
C TRP A 122 17.31 -8.69 -8.46
N ILE A 123 17.94 -8.67 -7.29
CA ILE A 123 19.38 -8.86 -7.13
C ILE A 123 19.66 -10.14 -6.37
N LYS A 124 20.80 -10.76 -6.66
CA LYS A 124 21.24 -11.96 -5.96
C LYS A 124 22.04 -11.58 -4.71
N ILE A 125 21.55 -12.03 -3.54
CA ILE A 125 22.25 -11.87 -2.25
C ILE A 125 22.48 -13.27 -1.69
N GLY A 126 23.75 -13.74 -1.72
CA GLY A 126 24.06 -15.13 -1.45
C GLY A 126 23.34 -16.05 -2.43
N ASP A 127 22.55 -17.01 -1.93
CA ASP A 127 21.78 -17.96 -2.74
C ASP A 127 20.32 -17.53 -3.00
N ARG A 128 19.95 -16.30 -2.64
CA ARG A 128 18.57 -15.81 -2.76
C ARG A 128 18.46 -14.64 -3.71
N GLU A 129 17.40 -14.66 -4.53
CA GLU A 129 16.96 -13.47 -5.27
C GLU A 129 16.11 -12.59 -4.37
N MET A 130 16.52 -11.36 -4.22
CA MET A 130 15.86 -10.34 -3.40
C MET A 130 15.45 -9.16 -4.27
N PRO A 131 14.27 -8.55 -4.03
CA PRO A 131 13.89 -7.36 -4.76
C PRO A 131 14.74 -6.16 -4.33
N SER A 132 15.08 -5.31 -5.29
CA SER A 132 15.72 -4.02 -5.05
C SER A 132 14.69 -2.91 -5.25
N TYR A 133 14.60 -1.98 -4.28
CA TYR A 133 13.57 -0.94 -4.30
C TYR A 133 13.97 0.30 -3.49
N GLU A 134 13.43 1.42 -3.93
CA GLU A 134 13.65 2.76 -3.39
C GLU A 134 12.35 3.35 -2.86
N ILE A 135 12.42 4.47 -2.13
CA ILE A 135 11.25 5.27 -1.75
C ILE A 135 11.07 6.40 -2.75
N LYS A 136 9.89 6.45 -3.35
CA LYS A 136 9.48 7.51 -4.26
C LYS A 136 8.28 8.29 -3.73
N TYR A 137 8.11 9.49 -4.28
CA TYR A 137 7.07 10.44 -3.93
C TYR A 137 6.23 10.81 -5.14
N ILE A 138 4.91 10.92 -4.95
CA ILE A 138 3.93 11.40 -5.93
C ILE A 138 2.83 12.21 -5.26
N GLU A 139 2.16 13.05 -6.04
CA GLU A 139 0.99 13.82 -5.60
C GLU A 139 -0.24 13.51 -6.46
N SER A 140 -1.42 13.66 -5.85
CA SER A 140 -2.72 13.51 -6.50
C SER A 140 -3.73 14.51 -5.95
N LYS A 141 -4.65 14.98 -6.79
CA LYS A 141 -5.75 15.86 -6.38
C LYS A 141 -6.92 15.08 -5.79
N ASP A 142 -7.15 13.85 -6.25
CA ASP A 142 -8.30 13.02 -5.91
C ASP A 142 -7.96 11.80 -5.04
N GLY A 143 -6.65 11.50 -4.89
CA GLY A 143 -6.17 10.33 -4.16
C GLY A 143 -6.43 8.99 -4.88
N ILE A 144 -6.92 9.03 -6.11
CA ILE A 144 -7.29 7.86 -6.94
C ILE A 144 -6.42 7.78 -8.17
N SER A 145 -6.26 8.90 -8.86
CA SER A 145 -5.47 9.03 -10.10
C SER A 145 -4.07 9.54 -9.76
N TRP A 146 -3.06 8.75 -10.11
CA TRP A 146 -1.68 9.02 -9.74
C TRP A 146 -0.74 9.07 -10.95
N PRO A 147 0.36 9.83 -10.89
CA PRO A 147 1.39 9.83 -11.92
C PRO A 147 1.96 8.43 -12.18
N LYS A 148 2.37 8.17 -13.43
CA LYS A 148 3.00 6.90 -13.82
C LYS A 148 4.40 6.72 -13.23
N LYS A 149 5.07 7.81 -12.85
CA LYS A 149 6.43 7.80 -12.29
C LYS A 149 6.50 8.76 -11.12
N GLY A 150 7.15 8.31 -10.04
CA GLY A 150 7.44 9.14 -8.87
C GLY A 150 8.83 9.76 -8.91
N GLU A 151 9.02 10.80 -8.09
CA GLU A 151 10.31 11.37 -7.78
C GLU A 151 11.01 10.50 -6.72
N THR A 152 12.27 10.17 -6.91
CA THR A 152 13.04 9.41 -5.91
C THR A 152 13.39 10.31 -4.73
N HIS A 153 12.94 9.93 -3.55
CA HIS A 153 13.24 10.62 -2.30
C HIS A 153 14.35 9.93 -1.50
N ILE A 154 14.39 8.60 -1.52
CA ILE A 154 15.46 7.83 -0.88
C ILE A 154 15.92 6.78 -1.89
N SER A 155 17.16 6.92 -2.36
CA SER A 155 17.81 6.01 -3.30
C SER A 155 18.77 5.07 -2.59
N ILE A 156 19.08 3.95 -3.23
CA ILE A 156 20.17 3.07 -2.84
C ILE A 156 21.48 3.76 -3.22
N GLU A 157 22.36 3.98 -2.24
CA GLU A 157 23.62 4.69 -2.42
C GLU A 157 24.85 3.81 -2.15
N LYS A 158 24.68 2.68 -1.42
CA LYS A 158 25.77 1.80 -1.01
C LYS A 158 25.60 0.40 -1.57
N ASP A 159 26.71 -0.28 -1.79
CA ASP A 159 26.73 -1.64 -2.35
C ASP A 159 26.11 -2.70 -1.41
N ASP A 160 26.02 -2.43 -0.12
CA ASP A 160 25.40 -3.28 0.90
C ASP A 160 23.90 -2.98 1.12
N GLU A 161 23.37 -1.93 0.50
CA GLU A 161 21.96 -1.60 0.50
C GLU A 161 21.23 -2.29 -0.66
N HIS A 162 20.04 -2.81 -0.43
CA HIS A 162 19.23 -3.43 -1.49
C HIS A 162 17.76 -3.04 -1.48
N GLY A 163 17.29 -2.33 -0.47
CA GLY A 163 15.92 -1.85 -0.44
C GLY A 163 15.58 -1.01 0.78
N PHE A 164 14.84 0.08 0.52
CA PHE A 164 14.22 0.92 1.53
C PHE A 164 12.72 0.74 1.46
N GLY A 165 12.12 0.24 2.52
CA GLY A 165 10.71 -0.08 2.49
C GLY A 165 9.90 0.53 3.63
N ARG A 166 8.60 0.59 3.42
CA ARG A 166 7.59 0.94 4.39
C ARG A 166 7.77 2.35 4.99
N PRO A 167 7.64 3.40 4.17
CA PRO A 167 7.57 4.77 4.68
C PRO A 167 6.39 4.88 5.67
N THR A 168 6.60 5.66 6.75
CA THR A 168 5.61 5.90 7.82
C THR A 168 5.72 7.33 8.31
#